data_28e5f13c1b1a7d944d765d8fc5124652
#
_entry.id   28e5f13c1b1a7d944d765d8fc5124652
#
_cell.length_a   1.000
_cell.length_b   1.000
_cell.length_c   1.000
_cell.angle_alpha   90.00
_cell.angle_beta   90.00
_cell.angle_gamma   90.00
#
_symmetry.space_group_name_H-M   'P 1'
#
loop_
_entity.id
_entity.type
_entity.pdbx_description
1 polymer ?
#
loop_
_entity_poly.entity_id
_entity_poly.type
_entity_poly.pdbx_seq_one_letter_code
_entity_poly.pdbx_strand_id
1 'polypeptide(L)'
;DWASSAGKLRGHDAARRRFLIDGEAPGVGHRFVLPELGRTLRAIAANGAKAFYEGEIAADMVATLRALGGLHTEDDFARGATVAEFVEPISIGWRGLEVFQCPPNGSGLHVLQLLGILGGFETPEAGPVSAERYHRHIEAARLVYRDRDAFLADPSQADVPVERLTDPAYLAGLRGLIRDDRAMKEIPPAGQSDWARHRDTVYLCVVDADGNACSFINSLFESFGSGILAERAGVMLQNRGFGFRLQEGHPNCIAPDKRPLHTIIPGMVMRDGECIMPYGVMGG
;
A
#
# COMPACT_ATOMS: atom_id res chain seq x y z
N ASP A 1 10.19 -15.93 -3.72
CA ASP A 1 10.25 -14.65 -2.98
C ASP A 1 11.08 -14.73 -1.70
N TRP A 2 10.96 -15.79 -0.88
CA TRP A 2 11.78 -15.93 0.33
C TRP A 2 13.29 -15.93 0.01
N ALA A 3 13.70 -16.72 -0.96
CA ALA A 3 15.11 -16.78 -1.38
C ALA A 3 15.66 -15.42 -1.86
N SER A 4 14.87 -14.65 -2.57
CA SER A 4 15.27 -13.31 -3.01
C SER A 4 15.42 -12.30 -1.85
N SER A 5 14.80 -12.58 -0.71
CA SER A 5 14.88 -11.77 0.51
C SER A 5 15.94 -12.25 1.51
N ALA A 6 16.64 -13.36 1.23
CA ALA A 6 17.63 -13.93 2.15
C ALA A 6 18.74 -12.94 2.51
N GLY A 7 19.18 -12.12 1.55
CA GLY A 7 20.17 -11.06 1.78
C GLY A 7 19.71 -10.04 2.83
N LYS A 8 18.46 -9.58 2.73
CA LYS A 8 17.85 -8.67 3.71
C LYS A 8 17.78 -9.30 5.11
N LEU A 9 17.34 -10.56 5.19
CA LEU A 9 17.20 -11.29 6.46
C LEU A 9 18.54 -11.57 7.15
N ARG A 10 19.63 -11.72 6.40
CA ARG A 10 20.99 -11.87 6.97
C ARG A 10 21.47 -10.58 7.65
N GLY A 11 20.92 -9.42 7.29
CA GLY A 11 21.28 -8.12 7.86
C GLY A 11 20.88 -7.91 9.32
N HIS A 12 19.99 -8.77 9.87
CA HIS A 12 19.54 -8.71 11.26
C HIS A 12 19.61 -10.08 11.93
N ASP A 13 20.39 -10.20 12.99
CA ASP A 13 20.70 -11.50 13.61
C ASP A 13 19.48 -12.32 14.01
N ALA A 14 18.47 -11.68 14.63
CA ALA A 14 17.24 -12.38 15.01
C ALA A 14 16.45 -12.85 13.78
N ALA A 15 16.35 -12.02 12.74
CA ALA A 15 15.70 -12.41 11.50
C ALA A 15 16.44 -13.55 10.81
N ARG A 16 17.75 -13.49 10.75
CA ARG A 16 18.61 -14.54 10.19
C ARG A 16 18.38 -15.87 10.90
N ARG A 17 18.40 -15.89 12.24
CA ARG A 17 18.18 -17.12 13.03
C ARG A 17 16.79 -17.72 12.83
N ARG A 18 15.78 -16.87 12.67
CA ARG A 18 14.38 -17.30 12.61
C ARG A 18 13.89 -17.67 11.22
N PHE A 19 14.31 -16.93 10.21
CA PHE A 19 13.77 -17.06 8.88
C PHE A 19 14.69 -17.76 7.89
N LEU A 20 15.92 -18.07 8.26
CA LEU A 20 16.87 -18.78 7.42
C LEU A 20 17.32 -20.08 8.07
N ILE A 21 17.63 -21.10 7.25
CA ILE A 21 18.24 -22.37 7.63
C ILE A 21 19.65 -22.37 7.03
N ASP A 22 20.66 -22.44 7.88
CA ASP A 22 22.07 -22.34 7.45
C ASP A 22 22.36 -21.10 6.58
N GLY A 23 21.64 -20.00 6.86
CA GLY A 23 21.77 -18.73 6.13
C GLY A 23 20.99 -18.64 4.81
N GLU A 24 20.25 -19.67 4.42
CA GLU A 24 19.48 -19.73 3.19
C GLU A 24 17.97 -19.84 3.46
N ALA A 25 17.16 -19.53 2.45
CA ALA A 25 15.71 -19.68 2.55
C ALA A 25 15.32 -21.14 2.78
N PRO A 26 14.26 -21.41 3.57
CA PRO A 26 13.72 -22.76 3.71
C PRO A 26 13.34 -23.35 2.35
N GLY A 27 13.58 -24.65 2.18
CA GLY A 27 13.14 -25.39 0.98
C GLY A 27 11.61 -25.43 0.84
N VAL A 28 11.13 -25.62 -0.38
CA VAL A 28 9.70 -25.79 -0.66
C VAL A 28 9.14 -26.97 0.13
N GLY A 29 8.01 -26.76 0.81
CA GLY A 29 7.38 -27.76 1.67
C GLY A 29 7.92 -27.81 3.10
N HIS A 30 8.93 -27.00 3.44
CA HIS A 30 9.42 -26.89 4.81
C HIS A 30 8.32 -26.39 5.76
N ARG A 31 8.13 -27.09 6.89
CA ARG A 31 7.20 -26.64 7.93
C ARG A 31 7.81 -25.53 8.77
N PHE A 32 7.39 -24.30 8.48
CA PHE A 32 7.85 -23.12 9.20
C PHE A 32 6.99 -22.83 10.44
N VAL A 33 7.62 -22.55 11.59
CA VAL A 33 6.93 -22.35 12.88
C VAL A 33 7.51 -21.14 13.59
N LEU A 34 6.66 -20.23 14.04
CA LEU A 34 6.99 -19.05 14.86
C LEU A 34 6.22 -19.09 16.20
N PRO A 35 6.73 -19.79 17.22
CA PRO A 35 6.03 -19.89 18.50
C PRO A 35 5.92 -18.55 19.23
N GLU A 36 6.86 -17.63 19.02
CA GLU A 36 6.85 -16.28 19.58
C GLU A 36 5.67 -15.48 19.03
N LEU A 37 5.51 -15.44 17.71
CA LEU A 37 4.35 -14.82 17.07
C LEU A 37 3.04 -15.47 17.52
N GLY A 38 3.03 -16.79 17.71
CA GLY A 38 1.89 -17.50 18.26
C GLY A 38 1.50 -17.03 19.66
N ARG A 39 2.46 -16.67 20.52
CA ARG A 39 2.17 -16.06 21.83
C ARG A 39 1.60 -14.65 21.70
N THR A 40 2.20 -13.83 20.85
CA THR A 40 1.72 -12.48 20.53
C THR A 40 0.27 -12.50 20.02
N LEU A 41 -0.06 -13.39 19.08
CA LEU A 41 -1.43 -13.51 18.57
C LEU A 41 -2.43 -13.95 19.62
N ARG A 42 -2.06 -14.84 20.54
CA ARG A 42 -2.92 -15.24 21.69
C ARG A 42 -3.11 -14.08 22.66
N ALA A 43 -2.07 -13.28 22.91
CA ALA A 43 -2.18 -12.10 23.78
C ALA A 43 -3.15 -11.06 23.16
N ILE A 44 -3.08 -10.82 21.84
CA ILE A 44 -4.01 -9.95 21.13
C ILE A 44 -5.44 -10.52 21.18
N ALA A 45 -5.62 -11.82 20.97
CA ALA A 45 -6.93 -12.45 21.02
C ALA A 45 -7.59 -12.34 22.42
N ALA A 46 -6.78 -12.41 23.48
CA ALA A 46 -7.28 -12.32 24.86
C ALA A 46 -7.52 -10.89 25.34
N ASN A 47 -6.73 -9.91 24.88
CA ASN A 47 -6.69 -8.56 25.47
C ASN A 47 -6.90 -7.43 24.42
N GLY A 48 -7.18 -7.77 23.17
CA GLY A 48 -7.39 -6.82 22.08
C GLY A 48 -6.12 -6.11 21.62
N ALA A 49 -6.31 -5.04 20.84
CA ALA A 49 -5.23 -4.26 20.24
C ALA A 49 -4.25 -3.68 21.27
N LYS A 50 -4.73 -3.36 22.47
CA LYS A 50 -3.90 -2.85 23.57
C LYS A 50 -2.72 -3.75 23.90
N ALA A 51 -2.90 -5.07 23.84
CA ALA A 51 -1.81 -6.02 24.10
C ALA A 51 -0.65 -5.93 23.09
N PHE A 52 -0.91 -5.43 21.88
CA PHE A 52 0.13 -5.25 20.86
C PHE A 52 0.84 -3.90 20.98
N TYR A 53 0.07 -2.84 21.25
CA TYR A 53 0.59 -1.48 21.24
C TYR A 53 1.15 -1.02 22.59
N GLU A 54 0.88 -1.74 23.66
CA GLU A 54 1.34 -1.45 25.01
C GLU A 54 1.97 -2.72 25.65
N GLY A 55 2.75 -2.52 26.72
CA GLY A 55 3.36 -3.61 27.48
C GLY A 55 4.51 -4.33 26.77
N GLU A 56 4.64 -5.65 27.03
CA GLU A 56 5.84 -6.42 26.65
C GLU A 56 6.10 -6.49 25.13
N ILE A 57 5.05 -6.51 24.30
CA ILE A 57 5.18 -6.60 22.85
C ILE A 57 5.74 -5.28 22.30
N ALA A 58 5.13 -4.16 22.69
CA ALA A 58 5.61 -2.83 22.31
C ALA A 58 7.05 -2.58 22.84
N ALA A 59 7.31 -2.93 24.09
CA ALA A 59 8.64 -2.80 24.70
C ALA A 59 9.71 -3.60 23.96
N ASP A 60 9.40 -4.80 23.45
CA ASP A 60 10.33 -5.60 22.64
C ASP A 60 10.62 -4.94 21.28
N MET A 61 9.58 -4.43 20.62
CA MET A 61 9.74 -3.70 19.35
C MET A 61 10.57 -2.42 19.53
N VAL A 62 10.29 -1.63 20.57
CA VAL A 62 11.05 -0.42 20.90
C VAL A 62 12.51 -0.76 21.23
N ALA A 63 12.75 -1.75 22.09
CA ALA A 63 14.11 -2.18 22.44
C ALA A 63 14.90 -2.62 21.22
N THR A 64 14.28 -3.39 20.32
CA THR A 64 14.88 -3.83 19.06
C THR A 64 15.26 -2.65 18.17
N LEU A 65 14.35 -1.68 17.99
CA LEU A 65 14.62 -0.50 17.18
C LEU A 65 15.70 0.38 17.79
N ARG A 66 15.66 0.60 19.11
CA ARG A 66 16.67 1.41 19.81
C ARG A 66 18.07 0.81 19.77
N ALA A 67 18.19 -0.50 19.85
CA ALA A 67 19.47 -1.21 19.70
C ALA A 67 20.12 -0.99 18.31
N LEU A 68 19.30 -0.62 17.31
CA LEU A 68 19.74 -0.26 15.97
C LEU A 68 19.86 1.25 15.73
N GLY A 69 19.76 2.07 16.79
CA GLY A 69 19.84 3.53 16.70
C GLY A 69 18.53 4.23 16.39
N GLY A 70 17.38 3.50 16.41
CA GLY A 70 16.06 4.08 16.24
C GLY A 70 15.65 4.97 17.40
N LEU A 71 14.76 5.94 17.13
CA LEU A 71 14.32 6.95 18.10
C LEU A 71 12.97 6.61 18.75
N HIS A 72 12.33 5.54 18.35
CA HIS A 72 11.00 5.12 18.80
C HIS A 72 10.90 4.98 20.33
N THR A 73 9.73 5.31 20.85
CA THR A 73 9.37 5.18 22.27
C THR A 73 8.13 4.29 22.42
N GLU A 74 7.86 3.81 23.63
CA GLU A 74 6.63 3.07 23.93
C GLU A 74 5.38 3.94 23.72
N ASP A 75 5.48 5.25 23.98
CA ASP A 75 4.41 6.21 23.72
C ASP A 75 4.04 6.32 22.24
N ASP A 76 5.01 6.17 21.32
CA ASP A 76 4.75 6.15 19.88
C ASP A 76 3.89 4.94 19.50
N PHE A 77 4.17 3.79 20.11
CA PHE A 77 3.38 2.59 19.91
C PHE A 77 2.00 2.69 20.55
N ALA A 78 1.92 3.17 21.80
CA ALA A 78 0.65 3.35 22.52
C ALA A 78 -0.33 4.25 21.74
N ARG A 79 0.16 5.35 21.15
CA ARG A 79 -0.62 6.21 20.26
C ARG A 79 -1.15 5.45 19.05
N GLY A 80 -0.40 4.46 18.53
CA GLY A 80 -0.81 3.62 17.42
C GLY A 80 -2.10 2.83 17.65
N ALA A 81 -2.46 2.54 18.92
CA ALA A 81 -3.70 1.83 19.26
C ALA A 81 -4.99 2.61 18.92
N THR A 82 -4.89 3.92 18.73
CA THR A 82 -6.04 4.83 18.56
C THR A 82 -6.12 5.47 17.17
N VAL A 83 -5.21 5.13 16.24
CA VAL A 83 -5.16 5.76 14.91
C VAL A 83 -6.12 5.14 13.89
N ALA A 84 -6.75 4.01 14.21
CA ALA A 84 -7.77 3.43 13.33
C ALA A 84 -9.03 4.26 13.35
N GLU A 85 -9.51 4.65 12.17
CA GLU A 85 -10.67 5.51 12.01
C GLU A 85 -11.56 5.04 10.85
N PHE A 86 -12.85 5.35 10.92
CA PHE A 86 -13.74 5.25 9.78
C PHE A 86 -13.60 6.52 8.95
N VAL A 87 -13.49 6.34 7.64
CA VAL A 87 -13.34 7.44 6.68
C VAL A 87 -14.41 7.35 5.60
N GLU A 88 -14.83 8.50 5.09
CA GLU A 88 -15.69 8.52 3.90
C GLU A 88 -14.88 8.10 2.68
N PRO A 89 -15.34 7.09 1.92
CA PRO A 89 -14.66 6.67 0.72
C PRO A 89 -14.79 7.73 -0.39
N ILE A 90 -13.80 7.76 -1.27
CA ILE A 90 -13.86 8.52 -2.52
C ILE A 90 -14.31 7.63 -3.66
N SER A 91 -15.03 8.17 -4.65
CA SER A 91 -15.53 7.38 -5.77
C SER A 91 -15.48 8.12 -7.11
N ILE A 92 -15.61 7.35 -8.18
CA ILE A 92 -15.96 7.83 -9.52
C ILE A 92 -17.02 6.92 -10.18
N GLY A 93 -17.81 7.51 -11.05
CA GLY A 93 -18.64 6.73 -12.00
C GLY A 93 -17.77 6.13 -13.12
N TRP A 94 -17.95 4.85 -13.40
CA TRP A 94 -17.23 4.17 -14.47
C TRP A 94 -18.10 3.14 -15.16
N ARG A 95 -18.50 3.39 -16.43
CA ARG A 95 -19.29 2.47 -17.27
C ARG A 95 -20.62 1.99 -16.61
N GLY A 96 -21.31 2.90 -15.96
CA GLY A 96 -22.58 2.59 -15.26
C GLY A 96 -22.40 1.91 -13.90
N LEU A 97 -21.16 1.87 -13.40
CA LEU A 97 -20.79 1.40 -12.06
C LEU A 97 -20.25 2.58 -11.25
N GLU A 98 -20.25 2.44 -9.93
CA GLU A 98 -19.58 3.33 -9.02
C GLU A 98 -18.40 2.61 -8.38
N VAL A 99 -17.19 3.17 -8.49
CA VAL A 99 -15.97 2.55 -8.01
C VAL A 99 -15.45 3.34 -6.82
N PHE A 100 -15.40 2.68 -5.68
CA PHE A 100 -15.00 3.27 -4.40
C PHE A 100 -13.57 2.87 -4.01
N GLN A 101 -12.88 3.82 -3.37
CA GLN A 101 -11.55 3.66 -2.80
C GLN A 101 -11.42 4.38 -1.46
N CYS A 102 -10.46 3.95 -0.63
CA CYS A 102 -10.06 4.73 0.53
C CYS A 102 -9.42 6.05 0.10
N PRO A 103 -9.68 7.15 0.86
CA PRO A 103 -9.07 8.46 0.56
C PRO A 103 -7.55 8.48 0.78
N PRO A 104 -6.85 9.57 0.43
CA PRO A 104 -5.44 9.77 0.79
C PRO A 104 -5.22 9.66 2.31
N ASN A 105 -4.10 9.21 2.74
CA ASN A 105 -2.76 9.00 2.16
C ASN A 105 -2.61 7.71 1.30
N GLY A 106 -3.68 6.94 1.13
CA GLY A 106 -3.71 5.74 0.29
C GLY A 106 -3.68 6.05 -1.21
N SER A 107 -3.12 5.12 -2.00
CA SER A 107 -3.02 5.24 -3.46
C SER A 107 -4.34 4.95 -4.20
N GLY A 108 -5.45 4.75 -3.49
CA GLY A 108 -6.78 4.50 -4.08
C GLY A 108 -7.23 5.58 -5.06
N LEU A 109 -6.93 6.86 -4.75
CA LEU A 109 -7.16 7.99 -5.65
C LEU A 109 -6.64 7.75 -7.07
N HIS A 110 -5.48 7.11 -7.19
CA HIS A 110 -4.84 6.89 -8.50
C HIS A 110 -5.48 5.77 -9.30
N VAL A 111 -6.11 4.80 -8.63
CA VAL A 111 -6.97 3.81 -9.30
C VAL A 111 -8.16 4.52 -9.94
N LEU A 112 -8.79 5.45 -9.22
CA LEU A 112 -9.91 6.22 -9.73
C LEU A 112 -9.47 7.09 -10.93
N GLN A 113 -8.34 7.78 -10.84
CA GLN A 113 -7.78 8.54 -11.97
C GLN A 113 -7.52 7.64 -13.19
N LEU A 114 -6.88 6.49 -12.98
CA LEU A 114 -6.59 5.54 -14.05
C LEU A 114 -7.86 5.08 -14.77
N LEU A 115 -8.87 4.70 -14.00
CA LEU A 115 -10.17 4.30 -14.54
C LEU A 115 -10.86 5.45 -15.27
N GLY A 116 -10.81 6.68 -14.74
CA GLY A 116 -11.39 7.85 -15.37
C GLY A 116 -10.72 8.24 -16.69
N ILE A 117 -9.38 8.09 -16.78
CA ILE A 117 -8.65 8.27 -18.04
C ILE A 117 -9.05 7.18 -19.03
N LEU A 118 -8.97 5.90 -18.61
CA LEU A 118 -9.23 4.77 -19.50
C LEU A 118 -10.69 4.62 -19.88
N GLY A 119 -11.62 5.04 -19.03
CA GLY A 119 -13.05 4.98 -19.27
C GLY A 119 -13.53 5.81 -20.46
N GLY A 120 -12.75 6.80 -20.89
CA GLY A 120 -13.05 7.61 -22.06
C GLY A 120 -12.49 7.09 -23.38
N PHE A 121 -11.75 5.98 -23.37
CA PHE A 121 -11.38 5.27 -24.60
C PHE A 121 -12.42 4.22 -24.96
N GLU A 122 -12.64 4.03 -26.26
CA GLU A 122 -13.39 2.88 -26.75
C GLU A 122 -12.63 1.58 -26.45
N THR A 123 -13.39 0.50 -26.26
CA THR A 123 -12.77 -0.82 -26.06
C THR A 123 -12.12 -1.26 -27.36
N PRO A 124 -10.82 -1.62 -27.36
CA PRO A 124 -10.14 -2.06 -28.57
C PRO A 124 -10.82 -3.26 -29.22
N GLU A 125 -11.05 -3.22 -30.52
CA GLU A 125 -11.63 -4.35 -31.28
C GLU A 125 -10.77 -5.62 -31.21
N ALA A 126 -9.43 -5.43 -31.10
CA ALA A 126 -8.46 -6.53 -30.96
C ALA A 126 -8.56 -7.28 -29.61
N GLY A 127 -9.49 -6.89 -28.73
CA GLY A 127 -9.78 -7.57 -27.48
C GLY A 127 -8.88 -7.17 -26.30
N PRO A 128 -9.01 -7.91 -25.17
CA PRO A 128 -8.39 -7.51 -23.90
C PRO A 128 -6.85 -7.66 -23.89
N VAL A 129 -6.28 -8.46 -24.76
CA VAL A 129 -4.82 -8.68 -24.88
C VAL A 129 -4.36 -8.11 -26.21
N SER A 130 -4.25 -6.78 -26.28
CA SER A 130 -3.81 -6.08 -27.49
C SER A 130 -2.74 -5.03 -27.17
N ALA A 131 -1.87 -4.75 -28.14
CA ALA A 131 -0.84 -3.75 -28.02
C ALA A 131 -1.44 -2.35 -27.74
N GLU A 132 -2.55 -2.03 -28.41
CA GLU A 132 -3.29 -0.78 -28.22
C GLU A 132 -3.77 -0.62 -26.77
N ARG A 133 -4.38 -1.66 -26.19
CA ARG A 133 -4.82 -1.64 -24.80
C ARG A 133 -3.66 -1.45 -23.83
N TYR A 134 -2.61 -2.23 -23.96
CA TYR A 134 -1.43 -2.12 -23.10
C TYR A 134 -0.76 -0.76 -23.24
N HIS A 135 -0.67 -0.22 -24.46
CA HIS A 135 -0.13 1.11 -24.70
C HIS A 135 -0.92 2.19 -23.93
N ARG A 136 -2.25 2.21 -24.09
CA ARG A 136 -3.12 3.17 -23.39
C ARG A 136 -3.03 3.03 -21.88
N HIS A 137 -2.98 1.79 -21.35
CA HIS A 137 -2.83 1.54 -19.91
C HIS A 137 -1.48 2.04 -19.39
N ILE A 138 -0.38 1.79 -20.10
CA ILE A 138 0.96 2.24 -19.71
C ILE A 138 1.04 3.76 -19.71
N GLU A 139 0.58 4.40 -20.76
CA GLU A 139 0.61 5.85 -20.87
C GLU A 139 -0.27 6.52 -19.80
N ALA A 140 -1.47 6.01 -19.57
CA ALA A 140 -2.33 6.49 -18.49
C ALA A 140 -1.67 6.32 -17.11
N ALA A 141 -1.07 5.16 -16.85
CA ALA A 141 -0.35 4.91 -15.60
C ALA A 141 0.82 5.87 -15.39
N ARG A 142 1.57 6.21 -16.45
CA ARG A 142 2.67 7.20 -16.39
C ARG A 142 2.17 8.57 -15.94
N LEU A 143 1.03 9.03 -16.46
CA LEU A 143 0.40 10.29 -16.07
C LEU A 143 -0.13 10.24 -14.63
N VAL A 144 -0.77 9.16 -14.24
CA VAL A 144 -1.30 8.96 -12.89
C VAL A 144 -0.18 8.88 -11.86
N TYR A 145 0.92 8.18 -12.14
CA TYR A 145 2.07 8.12 -11.23
C TYR A 145 2.77 9.47 -11.09
N ARG A 146 2.80 10.28 -12.15
CA ARG A 146 3.24 11.67 -12.06
C ARG A 146 2.43 12.46 -11.02
N ASP A 147 1.09 12.37 -11.07
CA ASP A 147 0.22 13.07 -10.13
C ASP A 147 0.36 12.53 -8.71
N ARG A 148 0.50 11.21 -8.56
CA ARG A 148 0.78 10.58 -7.27
C ARG A 148 2.02 11.17 -6.62
N ASP A 149 3.11 11.24 -7.37
CA ASP A 149 4.37 11.71 -6.85
C ASP A 149 4.34 13.21 -6.51
N ALA A 150 3.51 13.98 -7.20
CA ALA A 150 3.37 15.41 -6.95
C ALA A 150 2.42 15.76 -5.78
N PHE A 151 1.39 14.97 -5.56
CA PHE A 151 0.27 15.39 -4.70
C PHE A 151 -0.06 14.44 -3.56
N LEU A 152 0.26 13.11 -3.68
CA LEU A 152 -0.17 12.16 -2.66
C LEU A 152 0.66 12.28 -1.40
N ALA A 153 -0.02 12.60 -0.29
CA ALA A 153 0.55 12.79 1.02
C ALA A 153 -0.50 12.56 2.11
N ASP A 154 -0.11 12.76 3.37
CA ASP A 154 -1.03 12.80 4.50
C ASP A 154 -1.89 14.07 4.44
N PRO A 155 -3.22 13.96 4.28
CA PRO A 155 -4.10 15.12 4.19
C PRO A 155 -4.17 15.94 5.50
N SER A 156 -3.71 15.41 6.62
CA SER A 156 -3.61 16.17 7.87
C SER A 156 -2.47 17.20 7.84
N GLN A 157 -1.50 17.07 6.91
CA GLN A 157 -0.30 17.91 6.86
C GLN A 157 0.03 18.44 5.46
N ALA A 158 -0.78 18.10 4.45
CA ALA A 158 -0.60 18.59 3.09
C ALA A 158 -1.94 18.68 2.37
N ASP A 159 -2.06 19.62 1.46
CA ASP A 159 -3.24 19.71 0.58
C ASP A 159 -3.14 18.64 -0.51
N VAL A 160 -4.09 17.69 -0.51
CA VAL A 160 -4.23 16.68 -1.55
C VAL A 160 -5.49 16.98 -2.35
N PRO A 161 -5.40 17.51 -3.57
CA PRO A 161 -6.53 18.05 -4.32
C PRO A 161 -7.38 16.91 -4.95
N VAL A 162 -8.05 16.11 -4.13
CA VAL A 162 -8.82 14.91 -4.55
C VAL A 162 -9.85 15.26 -5.60
N GLU A 163 -10.67 16.28 -5.37
CA GLU A 163 -11.72 16.71 -6.30
C GLU A 163 -11.17 17.08 -7.67
N ARG A 164 -10.08 17.85 -7.70
CA ARG A 164 -9.40 18.21 -8.95
C ARG A 164 -8.86 16.99 -9.69
N LEU A 165 -8.22 16.07 -8.95
CA LEU A 165 -7.56 14.89 -9.53
C LEU A 165 -8.56 13.85 -10.05
N THR A 166 -9.81 13.88 -9.58
CA THR A 166 -10.91 13.04 -10.07
C THR A 166 -11.91 13.79 -10.99
N ASP A 167 -11.66 15.07 -11.24
CA ASP A 167 -12.52 15.89 -12.10
C ASP A 167 -12.55 15.36 -13.55
N PRO A 168 -13.73 15.17 -14.15
CA PRO A 168 -13.87 14.62 -15.50
C PRO A 168 -13.13 15.42 -16.57
N ALA A 169 -13.09 16.76 -16.48
CA ALA A 169 -12.38 17.60 -17.45
C ALA A 169 -10.86 17.46 -17.30
N TYR A 170 -10.36 17.37 -16.08
CA TYR A 170 -8.95 17.08 -15.81
C TYR A 170 -8.53 15.73 -16.39
N LEU A 171 -9.32 14.67 -16.12
CA LEU A 171 -9.06 13.32 -16.62
C LEU A 171 -9.14 13.25 -18.16
N ALA A 172 -10.09 13.97 -18.77
CA ALA A 172 -10.17 14.10 -20.22
C ALA A 172 -8.95 14.84 -20.80
N GLY A 173 -8.44 15.87 -20.12
CA GLY A 173 -7.20 16.55 -20.49
C GLY A 173 -5.99 15.62 -20.48
N LEU A 174 -5.85 14.80 -19.45
CA LEU A 174 -4.79 13.79 -19.37
C LEU A 174 -4.91 12.73 -20.48
N ARG A 175 -6.12 12.25 -20.75
CA ARG A 175 -6.38 11.33 -21.87
C ARG A 175 -5.97 11.92 -23.21
N GLY A 176 -6.22 13.21 -23.44
CA GLY A 176 -5.83 13.93 -24.66
C GLY A 176 -4.32 13.98 -24.93
N LEU A 177 -3.49 13.72 -23.93
CA LEU A 177 -2.03 13.62 -24.08
C LEU A 177 -1.58 12.25 -24.61
N ILE A 178 -2.41 11.22 -24.49
CA ILE A 178 -2.12 9.86 -24.94
C ILE A 178 -2.37 9.74 -26.43
N ARG A 179 -1.37 9.32 -27.17
CA ARG A 179 -1.44 9.14 -28.61
C ARG A 179 -1.27 7.65 -28.95
N ASP A 180 -2.17 7.11 -29.77
CA ASP A 180 -2.14 5.67 -30.11
C ASP A 180 -0.95 5.31 -31.03
N ASP A 181 -0.37 6.27 -31.74
CA ASP A 181 0.71 6.07 -32.70
C ASP A 181 2.12 6.08 -32.09
N ARG A 182 2.26 6.53 -30.84
CA ARG A 182 3.58 6.68 -30.19
C ARG A 182 3.50 6.85 -28.68
N ALA A 183 4.53 6.40 -27.98
CA ALA A 183 4.72 6.69 -26.56
C ALA A 183 5.08 8.17 -26.31
N MET A 184 4.64 8.73 -25.19
CA MET A 184 5.08 10.05 -24.74
C MET A 184 6.60 10.03 -24.49
N LYS A 185 7.34 10.91 -25.19
CA LYS A 185 8.79 11.05 -24.99
C LYS A 185 9.10 11.63 -23.61
N GLU A 186 8.36 12.65 -23.22
CA GLU A 186 8.48 13.32 -21.93
C GLU A 186 7.11 13.37 -21.27
N ILE A 187 7.08 13.06 -19.97
CA ILE A 187 5.89 13.24 -19.16
C ILE A 187 5.89 14.71 -18.72
N PRO A 188 4.81 15.47 -18.99
CA PRO A 188 4.72 16.85 -18.51
C PRO A 188 4.95 16.89 -16.99
N PRO A 189 5.76 17.83 -16.47
CA PRO A 189 6.16 17.82 -15.08
C PRO A 189 4.96 17.95 -14.13
N ALA A 190 4.89 17.06 -13.19
CA ALA A 190 4.09 17.16 -11.97
C ALA A 190 4.86 16.61 -10.77
N GLY A 191 6.11 16.22 -10.91
CA GLY A 191 6.98 15.67 -9.90
C GLY A 191 7.98 14.67 -10.51
N GLN A 192 9.15 14.53 -9.90
CA GLN A 192 10.14 13.53 -10.28
C GLN A 192 9.88 12.24 -9.51
N SER A 193 9.91 11.10 -10.19
CA SER A 193 9.72 9.79 -9.58
C SER A 193 10.97 8.93 -9.64
N ASP A 194 11.46 8.55 -8.46
CA ASP A 194 12.36 7.40 -8.29
C ASP A 194 11.63 6.38 -7.42
N TRP A 195 11.07 5.34 -8.03
CA TRP A 195 10.31 4.32 -7.30
C TRP A 195 11.01 2.98 -7.30
N ALA A 196 11.23 2.46 -6.10
CA ALA A 196 11.51 1.04 -5.91
C ALA A 196 10.24 0.20 -6.23
N ARG A 197 10.44 -0.92 -6.92
CA ARG A 197 9.36 -1.88 -7.21
C ARG A 197 8.95 -2.58 -5.92
N HIS A 198 7.67 -2.48 -5.55
CA HIS A 198 7.12 -3.20 -4.41
C HIS A 198 6.74 -4.61 -4.79
N ARG A 199 7.16 -5.56 -3.95
CA ARG A 199 6.73 -6.96 -4.01
C ARG A 199 6.45 -7.39 -2.59
N ASP A 200 5.22 -7.55 -2.23
CA ASP A 200 4.68 -8.35 -1.15
C ASP A 200 3.53 -7.64 -0.42
N THR A 201 2.37 -8.19 -0.60
CA THR A 201 1.14 -7.70 0.02
C THR A 201 0.17 -8.87 0.08
N VAL A 202 -0.69 -8.92 1.09
CA VAL A 202 -1.78 -9.89 1.17
C VAL A 202 -3.09 -9.15 1.00
N TYR A 203 -3.89 -9.60 0.04
CA TYR A 203 -5.26 -9.15 -0.15
C TYR A 203 -6.23 -10.30 0.07
N LEU A 204 -7.35 -10.03 0.70
CA LEU A 204 -8.49 -10.94 0.79
C LEU A 204 -9.80 -10.16 0.65
N CYS A 205 -10.81 -10.83 0.13
CA CYS A 205 -12.18 -10.34 0.18
C CYS A 205 -13.11 -11.43 0.68
N VAL A 206 -14.17 -11.01 1.34
CA VAL A 206 -15.23 -11.90 1.85
C VAL A 206 -16.57 -11.28 1.54
N VAL A 207 -17.50 -12.10 1.09
CA VAL A 207 -18.90 -11.71 0.94
C VAL A 207 -19.74 -12.77 1.66
N ASP A 208 -20.61 -12.34 2.57
CA ASP A 208 -21.50 -13.26 3.29
C ASP A 208 -22.83 -13.50 2.56
N ALA A 209 -23.68 -14.34 3.14
CA ALA A 209 -24.99 -14.68 2.56
C ALA A 209 -25.97 -13.50 2.51
N ASP A 210 -25.77 -12.48 3.33
CA ASP A 210 -26.60 -11.27 3.39
C ASP A 210 -26.09 -10.17 2.44
N GLY A 211 -24.98 -10.43 1.69
CA GLY A 211 -24.38 -9.49 0.77
C GLY A 211 -23.43 -8.48 1.42
N ASN A 212 -23.12 -8.62 2.72
CA ASN A 212 -22.09 -7.80 3.35
C ASN A 212 -20.73 -8.16 2.76
N ALA A 213 -19.96 -7.17 2.34
CA ALA A 213 -18.69 -7.36 1.67
C ALA A 213 -17.53 -6.70 2.44
N CYS A 214 -16.42 -7.41 2.53
CA CYS A 214 -15.19 -6.91 3.08
C CYS A 214 -14.07 -6.99 2.03
N SER A 215 -13.41 -5.86 1.79
CA SER A 215 -12.19 -5.75 0.96
C SER A 215 -11.03 -5.41 1.89
N PHE A 216 -10.16 -6.37 2.15
CA PHE A 216 -9.12 -6.25 3.16
C PHE A 216 -7.72 -6.46 2.57
N ILE A 217 -6.82 -5.55 2.90
CA ILE A 217 -5.43 -5.61 2.45
C ILE A 217 -4.47 -5.30 3.60
N ASN A 218 -3.41 -6.11 3.70
CA ASN A 218 -2.37 -5.97 4.71
C ASN A 218 -0.99 -6.11 4.07
N SER A 219 -0.03 -5.30 4.51
CA SER A 219 1.31 -5.28 3.93
C SER A 219 2.35 -4.77 4.91
N LEU A 220 3.52 -5.39 4.90
CA LEU A 220 4.74 -4.85 5.51
C LEU A 220 5.45 -3.82 4.62
N PHE A 221 4.91 -3.50 3.45
CA PHE A 221 5.41 -2.71 2.36
C PHE A 221 6.29 -3.54 1.41
N GLU A 222 7.51 -3.89 1.77
CA GLU A 222 8.35 -4.84 1.02
C GLU A 222 8.34 -6.23 1.65
N SER A 223 8.79 -7.25 0.89
CA SER A 223 9.00 -8.60 1.40
C SER A 223 9.82 -8.59 2.68
N PHE A 224 9.30 -9.18 3.75
CA PHE A 224 9.86 -9.15 5.09
C PHE A 224 10.06 -7.71 5.66
N GLY A 225 9.34 -6.73 5.13
CA GLY A 225 9.38 -5.35 5.59
C GLY A 225 10.80 -4.79 5.70
N SER A 226 11.16 -4.33 6.89
CA SER A 226 12.51 -3.83 7.19
C SER A 226 13.58 -4.93 7.31
N GLY A 227 13.18 -6.21 7.37
CA GLY A 227 14.06 -7.31 7.73
C GLY A 227 14.41 -7.35 9.23
N ILE A 228 13.85 -6.47 10.06
CA ILE A 228 14.10 -6.38 11.49
C ILE A 228 13.02 -7.17 12.24
N LEU A 229 13.42 -8.13 13.05
CA LEU A 229 12.55 -8.96 13.86
C LEU A 229 12.65 -8.56 15.34
N ALA A 230 11.53 -8.16 15.95
CA ALA A 230 11.40 -8.13 17.41
C ALA A 230 11.28 -9.58 17.90
N GLU A 231 12.41 -10.13 18.38
CA GLU A 231 12.58 -11.59 18.53
C GLU A 231 11.68 -12.20 19.58
N ARG A 232 11.48 -11.54 20.72
CA ARG A 232 10.63 -12.06 21.82
C ARG A 232 9.15 -12.04 21.44
N ALA A 233 8.72 -10.99 20.74
CA ALA A 233 7.37 -10.86 20.21
C ALA A 233 7.13 -11.69 18.94
N GLY A 234 8.19 -12.05 18.20
CA GLY A 234 8.09 -12.73 16.92
C GLY A 234 7.52 -11.85 15.81
N VAL A 235 7.61 -10.51 15.96
CA VAL A 235 7.02 -9.54 15.04
C VAL A 235 8.07 -9.00 14.08
N MET A 236 7.86 -9.25 12.79
CA MET A 236 8.63 -8.62 11.71
C MET A 236 8.14 -7.18 11.52
N LEU A 237 9.05 -6.21 11.59
CA LEU A 237 8.72 -4.79 11.48
C LEU A 237 8.60 -4.35 10.03
N GLN A 238 7.53 -3.62 9.73
CA GLN A 238 7.27 -3.05 8.41
C GLN A 238 8.29 -1.96 8.06
N ASN A 239 8.44 -1.65 6.76
CA ASN A 239 9.30 -0.56 6.29
C ASN A 239 8.53 0.53 5.51
N ARG A 240 7.28 0.79 5.88
CA ARG A 240 6.40 1.77 5.21
C ARG A 240 6.99 3.19 5.20
N GLY A 241 7.80 3.55 6.21
CA GLY A 241 8.51 4.82 6.27
C GLY A 241 9.43 5.10 5.06
N PHE A 242 9.85 4.06 4.34
CA PHE A 242 10.58 4.20 3.07
C PHE A 242 9.76 4.93 1.98
N GLY A 243 8.43 4.99 2.13
CA GLY A 243 7.54 5.76 1.26
C GLY A 243 7.68 7.28 1.38
N PHE A 244 8.29 7.81 2.42
CA PHE A 244 8.53 9.24 2.57
C PHE A 244 9.57 9.77 1.56
N ARG A 245 9.49 11.08 1.28
CA ARG A 245 10.54 11.84 0.60
C ARG A 245 11.40 12.57 1.63
N LEU A 246 12.67 12.79 1.28
CA LEU A 246 13.58 13.61 2.09
C LEU A 246 13.72 15.04 1.53
N GLN A 247 13.07 15.32 0.42
CA GLN A 247 13.09 16.63 -0.24
C GLN A 247 12.22 17.61 0.55
N GLU A 248 12.84 18.64 1.09
CA GLU A 248 12.16 19.73 1.77
C GLU A 248 11.12 20.42 0.85
N GLY A 249 9.96 20.75 1.40
CA GLY A 249 8.85 21.33 0.64
C GLY A 249 8.02 20.34 -0.18
N HIS A 250 8.44 19.06 -0.28
CA HIS A 250 7.63 18.05 -0.93
C HIS A 250 6.43 17.66 -0.05
N PRO A 251 5.18 17.53 -0.60
CA PRO A 251 4.00 17.19 0.21
C PRO A 251 4.18 15.94 1.07
N ASN A 252 4.85 14.91 0.56
CA ASN A 252 5.16 13.67 1.27
C ASN A 252 6.57 13.67 1.90
N CYS A 253 7.14 14.84 2.22
CA CYS A 253 8.39 14.92 3.00
C CYS A 253 8.15 14.40 4.41
N ILE A 254 9.13 13.65 4.95
CA ILE A 254 9.07 13.13 6.32
C ILE A 254 8.88 14.28 7.32
N ALA A 255 7.99 14.09 8.27
CA ALA A 255 7.72 15.03 9.35
C ALA A 255 7.19 14.28 10.59
N PRO A 256 7.25 14.89 11.78
CA PRO A 256 6.61 14.33 12.98
C PRO A 256 5.11 14.09 12.78
N ASP A 257 4.59 13.02 13.36
CA ASP A 257 3.18 12.61 13.33
C ASP A 257 2.55 12.52 11.94
N LYS A 258 3.36 12.37 10.89
CA LYS A 258 2.94 12.28 9.50
C LYS A 258 2.88 10.84 9.00
N ARG A 259 1.78 10.50 8.33
CA ARG A 259 1.62 9.23 7.64
C ARG A 259 2.31 9.27 6.26
N PRO A 260 3.16 8.29 5.91
CA PRO A 260 3.71 8.22 4.56
C PRO A 260 2.62 7.90 3.54
N LEU A 261 2.86 8.23 2.27
CA LEU A 261 2.12 7.68 1.15
C LEU A 261 1.93 6.17 1.34
N HIS A 262 0.71 5.67 1.15
CA HIS A 262 0.37 4.27 1.33
C HIS A 262 -0.04 3.61 0.01
N THR A 263 0.46 2.39 -0.22
CA THR A 263 0.27 1.66 -1.48
C THR A 263 -0.82 0.60 -1.44
N ILE A 264 -1.47 0.37 -0.30
CA ILE A 264 -2.63 -0.53 -0.22
C ILE A 264 -3.87 0.16 -0.78
N ILE A 265 -4.64 -0.60 -1.56
CA ILE A 265 -5.77 -0.09 -2.33
C ILE A 265 -6.98 -1.04 -2.27
N PRO A 266 -7.53 -1.33 -1.09
CA PRO A 266 -8.77 -2.09 -1.02
C PRO A 266 -9.90 -1.24 -1.63
N GLY A 267 -10.70 -1.82 -2.50
CA GLY A 267 -11.77 -1.10 -3.18
C GLY A 267 -13.06 -1.89 -3.27
N MET A 268 -14.11 -1.20 -3.65
CA MET A 268 -15.42 -1.79 -3.95
C MET A 268 -16.01 -1.21 -5.22
N VAL A 269 -16.72 -2.06 -5.96
CA VAL A 269 -17.56 -1.64 -7.08
C VAL A 269 -19.02 -1.83 -6.67
N MET A 270 -19.78 -0.75 -6.83
CA MET A 270 -21.20 -0.72 -6.50
C MET A 270 -22.05 -0.53 -7.75
N ARG A 271 -23.29 -1.03 -7.71
CA ARG A 271 -24.34 -0.73 -8.67
C ARG A 271 -25.65 -0.57 -7.91
N ASP A 272 -26.35 0.54 -8.13
CA ASP A 272 -27.63 0.84 -7.52
C ASP A 272 -27.65 0.67 -5.99
N GLY A 273 -26.53 1.00 -5.32
CA GLY A 273 -26.36 0.89 -3.88
C GLY A 273 -25.97 -0.49 -3.37
N GLU A 274 -25.81 -1.49 -4.24
CA GLU A 274 -25.39 -2.84 -3.88
C GLU A 274 -23.92 -3.09 -4.23
N CYS A 275 -23.20 -3.76 -3.34
CA CYS A 275 -21.82 -4.20 -3.62
C CYS A 275 -21.84 -5.38 -4.59
N ILE A 276 -21.29 -5.18 -5.79
CA ILE A 276 -21.16 -6.24 -6.78
C ILE A 276 -19.77 -6.87 -6.84
N MET A 277 -18.73 -6.15 -6.36
CA MET A 277 -17.38 -6.67 -6.39
C MET A 277 -16.46 -5.95 -5.38
N PRO A 278 -16.07 -6.55 -4.26
CA PRO A 278 -14.89 -6.11 -3.53
C PRO A 278 -13.64 -6.49 -4.34
N TYR A 279 -12.66 -5.58 -4.43
CA TYR A 279 -11.46 -5.82 -5.21
C TYR A 279 -10.20 -5.24 -4.58
N GLY A 280 -9.06 -5.79 -4.95
CA GLY A 280 -7.74 -5.31 -4.58
C GLY A 280 -6.67 -6.07 -5.35
N VAL A 281 -5.45 -5.55 -5.33
CA VAL A 281 -4.32 -6.14 -6.05
C VAL A 281 -3.13 -6.29 -5.11
N MET A 282 -2.42 -7.40 -5.24
CA MET A 282 -1.16 -7.68 -4.55
C MET A 282 -0.01 -7.67 -5.55
N GLY A 283 1.17 -7.30 -5.05
CA GLY A 283 2.39 -7.36 -5.83
C GLY A 283 2.70 -6.07 -6.58
N GLY A 284 3.68 -6.13 -7.50
CA GLY A 284 4.18 -5.02 -8.29
C GLY A 284 4.91 -5.49 -9.53
#